data_30ba0f5c88a5fade8098c364769217d6
#
_entry.id   30ba0f5c88a5fade8098c364769217d6
#
_cell.length_a   1.000
_cell.length_b   1.000
_cell.length_c   1.000
_cell.angle_alpha   90.00
_cell.angle_beta   90.00
_cell.angle_gamma   90.00
#
_symmetry.space_group_name_H-M   'P 1'
#
loop_
_entity.id
_entity.type
_entity.pdbx_description
1 polymer ?
#
loop_
_entity_poly.entity_id
_entity_poly.type
_entity_poly.pdbx_seq_one_letter_code
_entity_poly.pdbx_strand_id
1 'polypeptide(L)'
;MLIDDRMIQGIFFYIFALIAIVSAIMVTVSRNTVHSVFFLILDFVSISCLFIMSGAEFLGMIMLIVYVGAVAVLFLFVVMMLNVAQQENEWFQSKKSKEQNSSHIPVGFLISTIIFFELIVVIGGWKLKPEIFSNLKPEVMSAATNTHSIGSVLYTDYIHLFQISGMILLVSMIGAIVLTYKKRVGLKRQSYIKQISREKISGVEIINVDKNKGVKIDV
;
A
#
# COMPACT_ATOMS: atom_id res chain seq x y z
N MET A 1 -17.95 -11.88 36.94
CA MET A 1 -16.96 -12.34 36.01
C MET A 1 -17.40 -12.07 34.57
N LEU A 2 -18.49 -12.66 34.03
CA LEU A 2 -18.93 -12.41 32.63
C LEU A 2 -19.36 -10.97 32.30
N ILE A 3 -19.76 -10.17 33.26
CA ILE A 3 -20.15 -8.76 33.09
C ILE A 3 -18.88 -7.90 32.93
N ASP A 4 -17.83 -8.19 33.71
CA ASP A 4 -16.55 -7.46 33.61
C ASP A 4 -15.86 -7.69 32.30
N ASP A 5 -15.85 -8.91 31.77
CA ASP A 5 -15.20 -9.23 30.49
C ASP A 5 -15.86 -8.49 29.33
N ARG A 6 -17.20 -8.38 29.30
CA ARG A 6 -17.93 -7.61 28.27
C ARG A 6 -17.70 -6.11 28.39
N MET A 7 -17.61 -5.58 29.60
CA MET A 7 -17.32 -4.16 29.81
C MET A 7 -15.90 -3.81 29.38
N ILE A 8 -14.92 -4.68 29.69
CA ILE A 8 -13.54 -4.51 29.31
C ILE A 8 -13.42 -4.55 27.76
N GLN A 9 -14.05 -5.53 27.12
CA GLN A 9 -14.07 -5.62 25.66
C GLN A 9 -14.72 -4.38 25.02
N GLY A 10 -15.82 -3.87 25.58
CA GLY A 10 -16.46 -2.64 25.11
C GLY A 10 -15.55 -1.41 25.20
N ILE A 11 -14.81 -1.28 26.30
CA ILE A 11 -13.86 -0.16 26.49
C ILE A 11 -12.76 -0.22 25.42
N PHE A 12 -12.14 -1.37 25.21
CA PHE A 12 -11.12 -1.54 24.18
C PHE A 12 -11.67 -1.26 22.77
N PHE A 13 -12.90 -1.68 22.48
CA PHE A 13 -13.55 -1.38 21.22
C PHE A 13 -13.64 0.13 20.97
N TYR A 14 -14.13 0.90 21.93
CA TYR A 14 -14.24 2.35 21.79
C TYR A 14 -12.88 3.04 21.68
N ILE A 15 -11.86 2.55 22.39
CA ILE A 15 -10.50 3.08 22.29
C ILE A 15 -9.96 2.88 20.88
N PHE A 16 -9.99 1.67 20.33
CA PHE A 16 -9.51 1.39 18.99
C PHE A 16 -10.33 2.09 17.90
N ALA A 17 -11.65 2.19 18.06
CA ALA A 17 -12.51 2.94 17.17
C ALA A 17 -12.17 4.43 17.14
N LEU A 18 -11.90 5.02 18.30
CA LEU A 18 -11.50 6.43 18.41
C LEU A 18 -10.12 6.65 17.77
N ILE A 19 -9.16 5.76 18.02
CA ILE A 19 -7.83 5.84 17.40
C ILE A 19 -7.95 5.74 15.87
N ALA A 20 -8.77 4.82 15.36
CA ALA A 20 -9.01 4.67 13.92
C ALA A 20 -9.60 5.95 13.30
N ILE A 21 -10.63 6.54 13.89
CA ILE A 21 -11.23 7.78 13.38
C ILE A 21 -10.23 8.94 13.41
N VAL A 22 -9.49 9.10 14.50
CA VAL A 22 -8.52 10.19 14.63
C VAL A 22 -7.36 10.00 13.65
N SER A 23 -6.83 8.79 13.51
CA SER A 23 -5.75 8.49 12.54
C SER A 23 -6.21 8.70 11.11
N ALA A 24 -7.42 8.28 10.72
CA ALA A 24 -7.99 8.51 9.41
C ALA A 24 -8.11 10.01 9.07
N ILE A 25 -8.55 10.83 10.02
CA ILE A 25 -8.59 12.29 9.86
C ILE A 25 -7.17 12.84 9.70
N MET A 26 -6.21 12.38 10.52
CA MET A 26 -4.83 12.85 10.45
C MET A 26 -4.12 12.46 9.16
N VAL A 27 -4.46 11.31 8.55
CA VAL A 27 -3.98 10.92 7.21
C VAL A 27 -4.32 11.98 6.17
N THR A 28 -5.54 12.53 6.20
CA THR A 28 -6.01 13.49 5.21
C THR A 28 -5.56 14.93 5.49
N VAL A 29 -5.42 15.32 6.75
CA VAL A 29 -5.08 16.68 7.18
C VAL A 29 -3.55 16.92 7.20
N SER A 30 -2.75 15.86 7.34
CA SER A 30 -1.30 15.98 7.44
C SER A 30 -0.69 16.57 6.16
N ARG A 31 0.11 17.64 6.34
CA ARG A 31 0.84 18.28 5.23
C ARG A 31 2.10 17.51 4.82
N ASN A 32 2.62 16.67 5.69
CA ASN A 32 3.82 15.91 5.42
C ASN A 32 3.41 14.48 5.04
N THR A 33 3.73 14.07 3.82
CA THR A 33 3.42 12.75 3.28
C THR A 33 3.97 11.61 4.14
N VAL A 34 5.14 11.77 4.74
CA VAL A 34 5.72 10.74 5.63
C VAL A 34 4.89 10.59 6.90
N HIS A 35 4.48 11.70 7.52
CA HIS A 35 3.59 11.65 8.69
C HIS A 35 2.22 11.07 8.36
N SER A 36 1.67 11.40 7.19
CA SER A 36 0.42 10.81 6.70
C SER A 36 0.49 9.29 6.63
N VAL A 37 1.59 8.75 6.13
CA VAL A 37 1.78 7.28 6.05
C VAL A 37 1.91 6.64 7.43
N PHE A 38 2.54 7.28 8.40
CA PHE A 38 2.56 6.78 9.78
C PHE A 38 1.16 6.71 10.40
N PHE A 39 0.32 7.71 10.18
CA PHE A 39 -1.07 7.67 10.63
C PHE A 39 -1.89 6.60 9.89
N LEU A 40 -1.61 6.36 8.61
CA LEU A 40 -2.22 5.28 7.83
C LEU A 40 -1.89 3.89 8.41
N ILE A 41 -0.63 3.69 8.81
CA ILE A 41 -0.21 2.45 9.48
C ILE A 41 -0.96 2.29 10.80
N LEU A 42 -1.04 3.34 11.61
CA LEU A 42 -1.77 3.31 12.88
C LEU A 42 -3.26 3.01 12.68
N ASP A 43 -3.87 3.56 11.62
CA ASP A 43 -5.25 3.30 11.24
C ASP A 43 -5.48 1.82 10.93
N PHE A 44 -4.67 1.23 10.05
CA PHE A 44 -4.78 -0.19 9.72
C PHE A 44 -4.56 -1.12 10.93
N VAL A 45 -3.63 -0.80 11.82
CA VAL A 45 -3.43 -1.55 13.07
C VAL A 45 -4.69 -1.49 13.94
N SER A 46 -5.28 -0.31 14.11
CA SER A 46 -6.49 -0.12 14.91
C SER A 46 -7.69 -0.87 14.34
N ILE A 47 -7.88 -0.80 13.00
CA ILE A 47 -8.94 -1.54 12.30
C ILE A 47 -8.72 -3.05 12.41
N SER A 48 -7.48 -3.53 12.31
CA SER A 48 -7.15 -4.94 12.49
C SER A 48 -7.54 -5.44 13.90
N CYS A 49 -7.23 -4.66 14.93
CA CYS A 49 -7.66 -4.98 16.31
C CYS A 49 -9.19 -5.05 16.43
N LEU A 50 -9.92 -4.14 15.79
CA LEU A 50 -11.38 -4.17 15.76
C LEU A 50 -11.92 -5.43 15.08
N PHE A 51 -11.32 -5.88 14.00
CA PHE A 51 -11.70 -7.14 13.34
C PHE A 51 -11.46 -8.35 14.25
N ILE A 52 -10.31 -8.43 14.92
CA ILE A 52 -10.00 -9.51 15.85
C ILE A 52 -11.02 -9.52 17.00
N MET A 53 -11.35 -8.36 17.56
CA MET A 53 -12.36 -8.23 18.61
C MET A 53 -13.77 -8.61 18.15
N SER A 54 -14.07 -8.44 16.86
CA SER A 54 -15.35 -8.85 16.26
C SER A 54 -15.42 -10.34 15.94
N GLY A 55 -14.36 -11.12 16.21
CA GLY A 55 -14.27 -12.56 15.89
C GLY A 55 -13.83 -12.86 14.46
N ALA A 56 -13.49 -11.83 13.66
CA ALA A 56 -12.94 -11.98 12.31
C ALA A 56 -11.40 -12.06 12.35
N GLU A 57 -10.88 -13.05 13.08
CA GLU A 57 -9.44 -13.20 13.34
C GLU A 57 -8.61 -13.29 12.07
N PHE A 58 -9.06 -14.08 11.10
CA PHE A 58 -8.38 -14.26 9.80
C PHE A 58 -8.24 -12.93 9.04
N LEU A 59 -9.32 -12.15 8.99
CA LEU A 59 -9.31 -10.86 8.31
C LEU A 59 -8.41 -9.84 9.03
N GLY A 60 -8.45 -9.81 10.36
CA GLY A 60 -7.56 -8.96 11.16
C GLY A 60 -6.08 -9.30 10.93
N MET A 61 -5.72 -10.58 10.91
CA MET A 61 -4.34 -11.00 10.64
C MET A 61 -3.88 -10.65 9.22
N ILE A 62 -4.73 -10.80 8.21
CA ILE A 62 -4.42 -10.37 6.84
C ILE A 62 -4.19 -8.85 6.78
N MET A 63 -5.00 -8.07 7.48
CA MET A 63 -4.80 -6.61 7.54
C MET A 63 -3.42 -6.26 8.10
N LEU A 64 -2.96 -6.93 9.16
CA LEU A 64 -1.62 -6.71 9.71
C LEU A 64 -0.51 -7.16 8.76
N ILE A 65 -0.59 -8.37 8.22
CA ILE A 65 0.50 -8.94 7.42
C ILE A 65 0.62 -8.24 6.07
N VAL A 66 -0.49 -8.03 5.37
CA VAL A 66 -0.49 -7.52 4.00
C VAL A 66 -0.53 -6.00 3.98
N TYR A 67 -1.53 -5.37 4.64
CA TYR A 67 -1.68 -3.91 4.55
C TYR A 67 -0.63 -3.17 5.36
N VAL A 68 -0.38 -3.57 6.59
CA VAL A 68 0.67 -2.93 7.41
C VAL A 68 2.05 -3.42 7.00
N GLY A 69 2.27 -4.74 6.93
CA GLY A 69 3.58 -5.32 6.71
C GLY A 69 4.13 -5.15 5.28
N ALA A 70 3.31 -5.29 4.25
CA ALA A 70 3.76 -5.20 2.87
C ALA A 70 3.45 -3.84 2.23
N VAL A 71 2.15 -3.45 2.19
CA VAL A 71 1.72 -2.29 1.39
C VAL A 71 2.15 -0.98 2.03
N ALA A 72 1.84 -0.75 3.31
CA ALA A 72 2.14 0.52 3.97
C ALA A 72 3.64 0.74 4.14
N VAL A 73 4.42 -0.31 4.46
CA VAL A 73 5.88 -0.21 4.55
C VAL A 73 6.51 0.06 3.18
N LEU A 74 6.03 -0.61 2.11
CA LEU A 74 6.48 -0.31 0.76
C LEU A 74 6.18 1.14 0.38
N PHE A 75 4.97 1.63 0.70
CA PHE A 75 4.56 2.99 0.42
C PHE A 75 5.42 4.00 1.19
N LEU A 76 5.69 3.73 2.47
CA LEU A 76 6.59 4.55 3.29
C LEU A 76 7.99 4.65 2.66
N PHE A 77 8.53 3.51 2.22
CA PHE A 77 9.85 3.45 1.59
C PHE A 77 9.89 4.27 0.28
N VAL A 78 8.87 4.14 -0.55
CA VAL A 78 8.77 4.87 -1.82
C VAL A 78 8.66 6.38 -1.57
N VAL A 79 7.78 6.81 -0.66
CA VAL A 79 7.58 8.23 -0.33
C VAL A 79 8.86 8.86 0.24
N MET A 80 9.57 8.11 1.09
CA MET A 80 10.84 8.56 1.66
C MET A 80 11.93 8.68 0.58
N MET A 81 12.00 7.73 -0.36
CA MET A 81 12.99 7.77 -1.45
C MET A 81 12.74 8.87 -2.48
N LEU A 82 11.47 9.15 -2.78
CA LEU A 82 11.10 10.15 -3.78
C LEU A 82 11.26 11.60 -3.29
N ASN A 83 11.55 11.82 -1.99
CA ASN A 83 11.70 13.15 -1.36
C ASN A 83 10.57 14.14 -1.73
N VAL A 84 9.35 13.62 -1.79
CA VAL A 84 8.15 14.37 -2.24
C VAL A 84 7.87 15.58 -1.32
N ALA A 85 8.31 15.53 -0.08
CA ALA A 85 8.08 16.59 0.92
C ALA A 85 8.68 17.96 0.54
N GLN A 86 9.72 18.01 -0.28
CA GLN A 86 10.31 19.27 -0.74
C GLN A 86 9.55 19.91 -1.91
N GLN A 87 8.97 19.12 -2.80
CA GLN A 87 8.21 19.64 -3.95
C GLN A 87 6.85 20.22 -3.55
N GLU A 88 6.22 19.70 -2.49
CA GLU A 88 4.93 20.23 -2.03
C GLU A 88 5.00 21.69 -1.57
N ASN A 89 6.07 22.10 -0.91
CA ASN A 89 6.21 23.48 -0.42
C ASN A 89 6.26 24.52 -1.56
N GLU A 90 6.88 24.20 -2.67
CA GLU A 90 6.95 25.09 -3.83
C GLU A 90 5.61 25.15 -4.59
N TRP A 91 4.92 24.03 -4.68
CA TRP A 91 3.63 23.95 -5.37
C TRP A 91 2.51 24.67 -4.61
N PHE A 92 2.47 24.53 -3.28
CA PHE A 92 1.52 25.23 -2.42
C PHE A 92 1.79 26.75 -2.36
N GLN A 93 3.03 27.19 -2.41
CA GLN A 93 3.35 28.63 -2.47
C GLN A 93 2.94 29.24 -3.81
N SER A 94 3.13 28.53 -4.93
CA SER A 94 2.70 28.98 -6.25
C SER A 94 1.18 29.06 -6.39
N LYS A 95 0.44 28.19 -5.70
CA LYS A 95 -1.03 28.14 -5.75
C LYS A 95 -1.68 29.24 -4.91
N LYS A 96 -1.06 29.63 -3.79
CA LYS A 96 -1.58 30.66 -2.88
C LYS A 96 -1.66 32.06 -3.49
N SER A 97 -0.88 32.32 -4.53
CA SER A 97 -0.90 33.59 -5.27
C SER A 97 -1.96 33.67 -6.38
N LYS A 98 -2.57 32.55 -6.75
CA LYS A 98 -3.54 32.48 -7.86
C LYS A 98 -5.01 32.24 -7.44
N GLU A 99 -5.27 31.87 -6.20
CA GLU A 99 -6.61 31.45 -5.72
C GLU A 99 -7.39 32.50 -4.94
N GLN A 100 -7.18 33.80 -5.21
CA GLN A 100 -7.92 34.84 -4.50
C GLN A 100 -9.35 35.06 -5.01
N ASN A 101 -9.84 34.37 -6.03
CA ASN A 101 -11.17 34.65 -6.60
C ASN A 101 -11.91 33.47 -7.23
N SER A 102 -12.01 32.31 -6.58
CA SER A 102 -12.99 31.33 -7.03
C SER A 102 -13.79 30.77 -5.85
N SER A 103 -14.96 31.36 -5.66
CA SER A 103 -16.03 30.89 -4.78
C SER A 103 -16.69 29.62 -5.37
N HIS A 104 -15.89 28.59 -5.64
CA HIS A 104 -16.42 27.31 -6.01
C HIS A 104 -16.53 26.46 -4.76
N ILE A 105 -17.76 25.98 -4.48
CA ILE A 105 -17.98 24.90 -3.51
C ILE A 105 -16.98 23.82 -3.83
N PRO A 106 -16.10 23.42 -2.87
CA PRO A 106 -15.08 22.41 -3.16
C PRO A 106 -15.78 21.12 -3.58
N VAL A 107 -15.50 20.70 -4.81
CA VAL A 107 -16.09 19.49 -5.42
C VAL A 107 -15.95 18.28 -4.48
N GLY A 108 -14.85 18.23 -3.72
CA GLY A 108 -14.66 17.20 -2.70
C GLY A 108 -15.70 17.20 -1.58
N PHE A 109 -16.18 18.38 -1.15
CA PHE A 109 -17.25 18.46 -0.15
C PHE A 109 -18.57 17.91 -0.68
N LEU A 110 -18.91 18.22 -1.94
CA LEU A 110 -20.12 17.73 -2.59
C LEU A 110 -20.09 16.20 -2.71
N ILE A 111 -18.98 15.62 -3.20
CA ILE A 111 -18.80 14.16 -3.32
C ILE A 111 -18.88 13.50 -1.94
N SER A 112 -18.20 14.04 -0.95
CA SER A 112 -18.22 13.51 0.42
C SER A 112 -19.63 13.51 1.01
N THR A 113 -20.43 14.55 0.76
CA THR A 113 -21.81 14.64 1.22
C THR A 113 -22.70 13.59 0.55
N ILE A 114 -22.53 13.35 -0.75
CA ILE A 114 -23.28 12.31 -1.47
C ILE A 114 -22.96 10.93 -0.90
N ILE A 115 -21.67 10.59 -0.75
CA ILE A 115 -21.24 9.29 -0.19
C ILE A 115 -21.75 9.12 1.25
N PHE A 116 -21.69 10.17 2.05
CA PHE A 116 -22.18 10.15 3.43
C PHE A 116 -23.69 9.86 3.49
N PHE A 117 -24.48 10.51 2.61
CA PHE A 117 -25.91 10.26 2.52
C PHE A 117 -26.23 8.84 2.06
N GLU A 118 -25.50 8.32 1.08
CA GLU A 118 -25.62 6.94 0.61
C GLU A 118 -25.36 5.95 1.75
N LEU A 119 -24.31 6.14 2.53
CA LEU A 119 -24.02 5.30 3.70
C LEU A 119 -25.13 5.32 4.75
N ILE A 120 -25.73 6.48 5.04
CA ILE A 120 -26.86 6.58 5.97
C ILE A 120 -28.06 5.76 5.46
N VAL A 121 -28.38 5.85 4.16
CA VAL A 121 -29.48 5.10 3.55
C VAL A 121 -29.23 3.59 3.62
N VAL A 122 -28.01 3.14 3.31
CA VAL A 122 -27.63 1.72 3.38
C VAL A 122 -27.76 1.19 4.82
N ILE A 123 -27.18 1.89 5.80
CA ILE A 123 -27.24 1.49 7.22
C ILE A 123 -28.69 1.52 7.75
N GLY A 124 -29.47 2.53 7.36
CA GLY A 124 -30.91 2.62 7.69
C GLY A 124 -31.73 1.50 7.08
N GLY A 125 -31.45 1.17 5.81
CA GLY A 125 -32.09 0.08 5.09
C GLY A 125 -31.84 -1.29 5.70
N TRP A 126 -30.67 -1.50 6.31
CA TRP A 126 -30.32 -2.73 6.99
C TRP A 126 -31.24 -3.03 8.21
N LYS A 127 -31.62 -2.01 8.95
CA LYS A 127 -32.55 -2.15 10.07
C LYS A 127 -33.99 -2.45 9.63
N LEU A 128 -34.36 -2.08 8.38
CA LEU A 128 -35.71 -2.23 7.87
C LEU A 128 -36.00 -3.61 7.26
N LYS A 129 -34.99 -4.42 6.97
CA LYS A 129 -35.14 -5.78 6.41
C LYS A 129 -34.26 -6.82 7.13
N PRO A 130 -34.51 -7.10 8.41
CA PRO A 130 -33.70 -8.07 9.17
C PRO A 130 -33.84 -9.51 8.65
N GLU A 131 -34.95 -9.85 7.96
CA GLU A 131 -35.22 -11.22 7.49
C GLU A 131 -34.25 -11.70 6.39
N ILE A 132 -33.72 -10.82 5.57
CA ILE A 132 -32.77 -11.21 4.50
C ILE A 132 -31.45 -11.72 5.09
N PHE A 133 -31.06 -11.20 6.24
CA PHE A 133 -29.80 -11.56 6.93
C PHE A 133 -29.96 -12.68 7.94
N SER A 134 -31.18 -12.96 8.42
CA SER A 134 -31.43 -14.07 9.36
C SER A 134 -31.23 -15.44 8.70
N ASN A 135 -31.38 -15.53 7.39
CA ASN A 135 -31.13 -16.76 6.61
C ASN A 135 -29.66 -16.97 6.27
N LEU A 136 -28.82 -15.98 6.53
CA LEU A 136 -27.34 -16.04 6.40
C LEU A 136 -26.66 -16.39 7.71
N LYS A 137 -27.36 -17.07 8.67
CA LYS A 137 -26.65 -17.63 9.82
C LYS A 137 -25.64 -18.61 9.27
N PRO A 138 -24.34 -18.34 9.36
CA PRO A 138 -23.37 -19.40 9.13
C PRO A 138 -23.70 -20.46 10.16
N GLU A 139 -23.88 -21.70 9.74
CA GLU A 139 -23.78 -22.83 10.62
C GLU A 139 -22.44 -22.70 11.32
N VAL A 140 -22.50 -22.17 12.54
CA VAL A 140 -21.33 -22.07 13.40
C VAL A 140 -20.97 -23.52 13.70
N MET A 141 -20.05 -24.08 12.95
CA MET A 141 -19.35 -25.29 13.33
C MET A 141 -18.66 -24.97 14.66
N SER A 142 -19.31 -25.33 15.71
CA SER A 142 -19.13 -24.89 17.10
C SER A 142 -17.83 -25.35 17.79
N ALA A 143 -16.81 -25.75 17.03
CA ALA A 143 -15.52 -26.20 17.55
C ALA A 143 -14.29 -25.74 16.76
N ALA A 144 -14.43 -25.09 15.60
CA ALA A 144 -13.31 -24.68 14.78
C ALA A 144 -13.06 -23.15 14.91
N THR A 145 -11.80 -22.74 14.95
CA THR A 145 -11.44 -21.32 14.92
C THR A 145 -11.86 -20.69 13.59
N ASN A 146 -12.14 -19.40 13.58
CA ASN A 146 -12.50 -18.66 12.35
C ASN A 146 -11.50 -18.91 11.22
N THR A 147 -10.22 -18.90 11.53
CA THR A 147 -9.13 -19.17 10.57
C THR A 147 -9.20 -20.57 9.98
N HIS A 148 -9.49 -21.59 10.79
CA HIS A 148 -9.61 -22.97 10.30
C HIS A 148 -10.84 -23.15 9.40
N SER A 149 -11.98 -22.56 9.76
CA SER A 149 -13.21 -22.64 8.97
C SER A 149 -13.05 -21.98 7.59
N ILE A 150 -12.43 -20.81 7.53
CA ILE A 150 -12.16 -20.13 6.26
C ILE A 150 -11.12 -20.92 5.46
N GLY A 151 -10.06 -21.41 6.09
CA GLY A 151 -9.01 -22.18 5.41
C GLY A 151 -9.54 -23.46 4.78
N SER A 152 -10.42 -24.21 5.47
CA SER A 152 -10.99 -25.43 4.91
C SER A 152 -11.80 -25.18 3.64
N VAL A 153 -12.60 -24.13 3.60
CA VAL A 153 -13.43 -23.77 2.44
C VAL A 153 -12.59 -23.15 1.31
N LEU A 154 -11.60 -22.33 1.64
CA LEU A 154 -10.75 -21.66 0.66
C LEU A 154 -9.92 -22.63 -0.18
N TYR A 155 -9.37 -23.66 0.45
CA TYR A 155 -8.50 -24.63 -0.22
C TYR A 155 -9.24 -25.83 -0.82
N THR A 156 -10.57 -25.94 -0.66
CA THR A 156 -11.41 -26.98 -1.26
C THR A 156 -12.34 -26.39 -2.31
N ASP A 157 -13.36 -25.65 -1.88
CA ASP A 157 -14.42 -25.16 -2.76
C ASP A 157 -13.98 -23.98 -3.63
N TYR A 158 -13.10 -23.12 -3.10
CA TYR A 158 -12.62 -21.91 -3.76
C TYR A 158 -11.19 -22.01 -4.29
N ILE A 159 -10.66 -23.22 -4.45
CA ILE A 159 -9.27 -23.43 -4.89
C ILE A 159 -8.95 -22.77 -6.24
N HIS A 160 -9.90 -22.74 -7.17
CA HIS A 160 -9.69 -22.10 -8.47
C HIS A 160 -9.52 -20.57 -8.34
N LEU A 161 -10.33 -19.92 -7.50
CA LEU A 161 -10.21 -18.49 -7.25
C LEU A 161 -8.89 -18.16 -6.52
N PHE A 162 -8.47 -19.01 -5.60
CA PHE A 162 -7.18 -18.90 -4.93
C PHE A 162 -6.02 -18.98 -5.91
N GLN A 163 -6.03 -19.94 -6.84
CA GLN A 163 -5.00 -20.05 -7.88
C GLN A 163 -4.98 -18.86 -8.84
N ILE A 164 -6.15 -18.37 -9.26
CA ILE A 164 -6.25 -17.19 -10.13
C ILE A 164 -5.67 -15.96 -9.41
N SER A 165 -5.94 -15.79 -8.13
CA SER A 165 -5.35 -14.68 -7.34
C SER A 165 -3.82 -14.74 -7.30
N GLY A 166 -3.25 -15.94 -7.17
CA GLY A 166 -1.80 -16.16 -7.26
C GLY A 166 -1.22 -15.80 -8.63
N MET A 167 -1.92 -16.14 -9.72
CA MET A 167 -1.53 -15.76 -11.07
C MET A 167 -1.56 -14.23 -11.29
N ILE A 168 -2.58 -13.55 -10.75
CA ILE A 168 -2.67 -12.08 -10.80
C ILE A 168 -1.49 -11.44 -10.08
N LEU A 169 -1.13 -11.94 -8.90
CA LEU A 169 0.03 -11.45 -8.14
C LEU A 169 1.34 -11.67 -8.90
N LEU A 170 1.51 -12.84 -9.53
CA LEU A 170 2.68 -13.13 -10.36
C LEU A 170 2.80 -12.15 -11.55
N VAL A 171 1.71 -11.93 -12.28
CA VAL A 171 1.69 -10.97 -13.40
C VAL A 171 1.98 -9.55 -12.93
N SER A 172 1.43 -9.14 -11.78
CA SER A 172 1.69 -7.83 -11.18
C SER A 172 3.16 -7.65 -10.82
N MET A 173 3.80 -8.68 -10.24
CA MET A 173 5.22 -8.68 -9.90
C MET A 173 6.10 -8.56 -11.16
N ILE A 174 5.84 -9.38 -12.18
CA ILE A 174 6.58 -9.33 -13.45
C ILE A 174 6.37 -7.97 -14.12
N GLY A 175 5.14 -7.47 -14.14
CA GLY A 175 4.81 -6.16 -14.71
C GLY A 175 5.56 -5.02 -14.04
N ALA A 176 5.62 -5.00 -12.71
CA ALA A 176 6.37 -4.01 -11.95
C ALA A 176 7.88 -4.03 -12.30
N ILE A 177 8.48 -5.21 -12.40
CA ILE A 177 9.90 -5.36 -12.75
C ILE A 177 10.16 -4.91 -14.18
N VAL A 178 9.31 -5.31 -15.13
CA VAL A 178 9.48 -4.96 -16.56
C VAL A 178 9.31 -3.46 -16.80
N LEU A 179 8.32 -2.82 -16.16
CA LEU A 179 8.07 -1.38 -16.29
C LEU A 179 9.16 -0.52 -15.65
N THR A 180 9.80 -0.99 -14.60
CA THR A 180 10.90 -0.27 -13.94
C THR A 180 12.26 -0.54 -14.60
N TYR A 181 12.34 -1.57 -15.44
CA TYR A 181 13.59 -1.94 -16.12
C TYR A 181 13.99 -0.91 -17.18
N LYS A 182 15.01 -0.11 -16.89
CA LYS A 182 15.59 0.85 -17.82
C LYS A 182 16.94 0.38 -18.32
N LYS A 183 17.04 0.06 -19.61
CA LYS A 183 18.33 -0.22 -20.26
C LYS A 183 19.13 1.08 -20.33
N ARG A 184 20.24 1.16 -19.63
CA ARG A 184 21.16 2.31 -19.78
C ARG A 184 21.87 2.19 -21.14
N VAL A 185 21.66 3.18 -21.99
CA VAL A 185 22.39 3.31 -23.27
C VAL A 185 23.78 3.90 -22.96
N GLY A 186 24.83 3.32 -23.57
CA GLY A 186 26.20 3.83 -23.36
C GLY A 186 27.06 3.14 -22.29
N LEU A 187 26.54 2.08 -21.66
CA LEU A 187 27.38 1.24 -20.77
C LEU A 187 28.39 0.44 -21.59
N LYS A 188 29.67 0.63 -21.33
CA LYS A 188 30.73 -0.24 -21.87
C LYS A 188 30.55 -1.64 -21.26
N ARG A 189 29.94 -2.56 -22.01
CA ARG A 189 29.82 -3.97 -21.59
C ARG A 189 31.10 -4.69 -21.86
N GLN A 190 31.64 -5.33 -20.86
CA GLN A 190 32.79 -6.23 -21.01
C GLN A 190 32.32 -7.53 -21.68
N SER A 191 33.03 -7.97 -22.68
CA SER A 191 32.82 -9.27 -23.33
C SER A 191 33.89 -10.23 -22.82
N TYR A 192 33.48 -11.23 -22.06
CA TYR A 192 34.38 -12.25 -21.53
C TYR A 192 35.20 -12.96 -22.63
N ILE A 193 34.53 -13.33 -23.72
CA ILE A 193 35.19 -13.99 -24.86
C ILE A 193 36.25 -13.07 -25.49
N LYS A 194 35.93 -11.77 -25.67
CA LYS A 194 36.87 -10.79 -26.25
C LYS A 194 38.08 -10.52 -25.33
N GLN A 195 37.92 -10.72 -24.04
CA GLN A 195 39.02 -10.54 -23.06
C GLN A 195 39.95 -11.75 -23.08
N ILE A 196 39.40 -12.98 -23.12
CA ILE A 196 40.21 -14.21 -23.12
C ILE A 196 40.92 -14.41 -24.49
N SER A 197 40.27 -14.07 -25.60
CA SER A 197 40.83 -14.20 -26.94
C SER A 197 41.75 -13.04 -27.34
N ARG A 198 42.10 -12.15 -26.40
CA ARG A 198 42.95 -10.99 -26.71
C ARG A 198 44.42 -11.44 -26.84
N GLU A 199 44.92 -11.36 -28.05
CA GLU A 199 46.32 -11.60 -28.34
C GLU A 199 47.19 -10.37 -28.05
N LYS A 200 48.49 -10.56 -27.76
CA LYS A 200 49.43 -9.48 -27.44
C LYS A 200 49.49 -8.41 -28.53
N ILE A 201 49.38 -8.80 -29.81
CA ILE A 201 49.39 -7.91 -30.96
C ILE A 201 48.14 -7.03 -31.05
N SER A 202 46.95 -7.56 -30.67
CA SER A 202 45.70 -6.82 -30.70
C SER A 202 45.43 -6.02 -29.40
N GLY A 203 46.25 -6.24 -28.37
CA GLY A 203 46.10 -5.61 -27.06
C GLY A 203 46.91 -4.33 -26.86
N VAL A 204 47.89 -4.07 -27.72
CA VAL A 204 48.80 -2.92 -27.60
C VAL A 204 48.76 -2.10 -28.88
N GLU A 205 48.36 -0.84 -28.76
CA GLU A 205 48.39 0.14 -29.83
C GLU A 205 49.55 1.10 -29.59
N ILE A 206 50.43 1.26 -30.58
CA ILE A 206 51.55 2.20 -30.49
C ILE A 206 51.07 3.55 -30.99
N ILE A 207 50.93 4.50 -30.08
CA ILE A 207 50.54 5.87 -30.38
C ILE A 207 51.78 6.76 -30.34
N ASN A 208 52.05 7.46 -31.47
CA ASN A 208 53.07 8.51 -31.48
C ASN A 208 52.54 9.76 -30.77
N VAL A 209 53.18 10.08 -29.66
CA VAL A 209 52.81 11.26 -28.87
C VAL A 209 53.85 12.34 -29.08
N ASP A 210 53.42 13.56 -29.43
CA ASP A 210 54.25 14.74 -29.53
C ASP A 210 54.88 15.05 -28.15
N LYS A 211 56.15 15.31 -28.10
CA LYS A 211 56.84 15.65 -26.86
C LYS A 211 56.23 16.92 -26.25
N ASN A 212 55.91 16.88 -24.95
CA ASN A 212 55.34 17.97 -24.16
C ASN A 212 53.82 18.25 -24.37
N LYS A 213 53.08 17.38 -25.04
CA LYS A 213 51.59 17.43 -25.04
C LYS A 213 51.06 16.21 -24.35
N GLY A 214 50.14 16.41 -23.38
CA GLY A 214 49.46 15.31 -22.73
C GLY A 214 48.63 14.47 -23.72
N VAL A 215 48.49 13.18 -23.46
CA VAL A 215 47.64 12.26 -24.25
C VAL A 215 46.20 12.39 -23.78
N LYS A 216 45.29 12.76 -24.67
CA LYS A 216 43.86 12.60 -24.42
C LYS A 216 43.52 11.12 -24.62
N ILE A 217 43.26 10.42 -23.53
CA ILE A 217 42.74 9.05 -23.57
C ILE A 217 41.21 9.18 -23.66
N ASP A 218 40.64 8.94 -24.83
CA ASP A 218 39.19 8.79 -25.00
C ASP A 218 38.81 7.44 -24.42
N VAL A 219 38.27 7.47 -23.19
CA VAL A 219 37.83 6.29 -22.41
C VAL A 219 36.37 5.97 -22.71
#